data_0b65525dce9203d7c0ecbdb3e3aed4b5
#
_entry.id   0b65525dce9203d7c0ecbdb3e3aed4b5
#
_cell.length_a   1.000
_cell.length_b   1.000
_cell.length_c   1.000
_cell.angle_alpha   90.00
_cell.angle_beta   90.00
_cell.angle_gamma   90.00
#
_symmetry.space_group_name_H-M   'P 1'
#
loop_
_entity.id
_entity.type
_entity.pdbx_description
1 polymer ?
#
loop_
_entity_poly.entity_id
_entity_poly.type
_entity_poly.pdbx_seq_one_letter_code
_entity_poly.pdbx_strand_id
1 'polypeptide(L)'
;MTTPPRSQPIETSAPEILRGAVIKTKVWMEREGRFVVGDGGLKLLLGVLEHGSLLRAAKQIGWSYRHAWGYLKEAESALGAPLTTPRPGRGASRGMALTETGRLVLEQLVAARNRIDDAVGPSGPTPSDIAARGRRHQRRASERTPRGDWRTRR
;
A
#
# COMPACT_ATOMS: atom_id res chain seq x y z
N MET A 1 60.42 1.86 -3.24
CA MET A 1 59.12 1.44 -2.73
C MET A 1 58.12 2.56 -2.97
N THR A 2 57.38 2.48 -4.05
CA THR A 2 56.44 3.52 -4.48
C THR A 2 55.06 3.12 -3.99
N THR A 3 54.50 3.89 -3.04
CA THR A 3 53.15 3.72 -2.52
C THR A 3 52.15 4.04 -3.64
N PRO A 4 51.20 3.14 -3.95
CA PRO A 4 50.14 3.46 -4.93
C PRO A 4 49.24 4.58 -4.40
N PRO A 5 48.76 5.48 -5.28
CA PRO A 5 47.89 6.55 -4.86
C PRO A 5 46.58 5.99 -4.32
N ARG A 6 46.15 6.47 -3.16
CA ARG A 6 44.84 6.21 -2.59
C ARG A 6 43.78 6.61 -3.62
N SER A 7 43.02 5.63 -4.05
CA SER A 7 41.80 5.86 -4.82
C SER A 7 40.89 6.80 -4.02
N GLN A 8 40.77 8.04 -4.43
CA GLN A 8 39.81 8.97 -3.89
C GLN A 8 38.39 8.43 -4.26
N PRO A 9 37.44 8.50 -3.34
CA PRO A 9 36.04 8.22 -3.69
C PRO A 9 35.64 9.17 -4.82
N ILE A 10 35.16 8.62 -5.91
CA ILE A 10 34.55 9.42 -6.97
C ILE A 10 33.29 10.03 -6.34
N GLU A 11 33.40 11.28 -5.90
CA GLU A 11 32.19 12.10 -5.62
C GLU A 11 31.48 12.27 -6.97
N THR A 12 30.63 11.31 -7.29
CA THR A 12 29.70 11.44 -8.39
C THR A 12 28.68 12.48 -7.99
N SER A 13 28.99 13.72 -8.20
CA SER A 13 28.03 14.81 -8.23
C SER A 13 26.97 14.40 -9.25
N ALA A 14 25.81 13.97 -8.78
CA ALA A 14 24.69 13.65 -9.66
C ALA A 14 24.46 14.87 -10.55
N PRO A 15 24.40 14.69 -11.90
CA PRO A 15 24.20 15.81 -12.79
C PRO A 15 22.95 16.58 -12.37
N GLU A 16 23.00 17.90 -12.47
CA GLU A 16 21.92 18.83 -12.05
C GLU A 16 20.53 18.39 -12.53
N ILE A 17 20.47 17.75 -13.69
CA ILE A 17 19.25 17.22 -14.30
C ILE A 17 18.58 16.11 -13.46
N LEU A 18 19.32 15.42 -12.59
CA LEU A 18 18.78 14.37 -11.71
C LEU A 18 18.47 14.89 -10.32
N ARG A 19 18.67 16.17 -10.06
CA ARG A 19 18.37 16.76 -8.76
C ARG A 19 16.86 16.63 -8.47
N GLY A 20 16.51 15.94 -7.37
CA GLY A 20 15.12 15.66 -7.00
C GLY A 20 14.48 14.49 -7.74
N ALA A 21 15.22 13.78 -8.60
CA ALA A 21 14.74 12.53 -9.18
C ALA A 21 14.71 11.43 -8.11
N VAL A 22 13.61 10.64 -8.09
CA VAL A 22 13.43 9.53 -7.16
C VAL A 22 13.07 8.28 -7.94
N ILE A 23 13.81 7.20 -7.69
CA ILE A 23 13.48 5.88 -8.26
C ILE A 23 12.28 5.33 -7.49
N LYS A 24 11.24 4.92 -8.22
CA LYS A 24 10.07 4.26 -7.65
C LYS A 24 10.00 2.82 -8.13
N THR A 25 9.74 1.91 -7.21
CA THR A 25 9.56 0.49 -7.50
C THR A 25 8.14 0.05 -7.16
N LYS A 26 7.67 -0.99 -7.83
CA LYS A 26 6.40 -1.65 -7.51
C LYS A 26 6.70 -3.11 -7.22
N VAL A 27 6.04 -3.64 -6.20
CA VAL A 27 6.14 -5.04 -5.82
C VAL A 27 4.76 -5.65 -5.84
N TRP A 28 4.64 -6.81 -6.48
CA TRP A 28 3.40 -7.59 -6.46
C TRP A 28 3.72 -9.08 -6.42
N MET A 29 2.75 -9.84 -5.97
CA MET A 29 2.79 -11.29 -5.94
C MET A 29 1.87 -11.85 -7.03
N GLU A 30 2.36 -12.84 -7.75
CA GLU A 30 1.59 -13.64 -8.68
C GLU A 30 1.67 -15.12 -8.30
N ARG A 31 0.64 -15.85 -8.65
CA ARG A 31 0.62 -17.31 -8.61
C ARG A 31 0.13 -17.84 -9.95
N GLU A 32 0.94 -18.67 -10.58
CA GLU A 32 0.60 -19.27 -11.89
C GLU A 32 0.20 -18.22 -12.95
N GLY A 33 0.92 -17.08 -12.97
CA GLY A 33 0.65 -15.96 -13.87
C GLY A 33 -0.59 -15.12 -13.52
N ARG A 34 -1.27 -15.41 -12.41
CA ARG A 34 -2.41 -14.63 -11.92
C ARG A 34 -1.97 -13.68 -10.83
N PHE A 35 -2.33 -12.42 -10.97
CA PHE A 35 -2.10 -11.41 -9.95
C PHE A 35 -2.81 -11.77 -8.65
N VAL A 36 -2.09 -11.71 -7.53
CA VAL A 36 -2.62 -11.96 -6.18
C VAL A 36 -2.70 -10.66 -5.39
N VAL A 37 -1.55 -10.07 -5.06
CA VAL A 37 -1.49 -8.89 -4.19
C VAL A 37 -0.37 -7.96 -4.65
N GLY A 38 -0.65 -6.67 -4.75
CA GLY A 38 0.35 -5.62 -4.96
C GLY A 38 0.36 -4.60 -3.82
N ASP A 39 0.95 -3.44 -4.05
CA ASP A 39 1.11 -2.38 -3.04
C ASP A 39 -0.20 -1.96 -2.36
N GLY A 40 -1.30 -1.86 -3.11
CA GLY A 40 -2.61 -1.53 -2.55
C GLY A 40 -3.13 -2.61 -1.61
N GLY A 41 -3.00 -3.88 -2.02
CA GLY A 41 -3.40 -5.02 -1.20
C GLY A 41 -2.51 -5.22 0.02
N LEU A 42 -1.19 -4.97 -0.09
CA LEU A 42 -0.28 -4.94 1.05
C LEU A 42 -0.76 -3.97 2.12
N LYS A 43 -1.10 -2.74 1.72
CA LYS A 43 -1.63 -1.72 2.64
C LYS A 43 -2.98 -2.12 3.24
N LEU A 44 -3.84 -2.76 2.43
CA LEU A 44 -5.13 -3.26 2.91
C LEU A 44 -4.96 -4.35 3.97
N LEU A 45 -4.08 -5.33 3.74
CA LEU A 45 -3.80 -6.41 4.69
C LEU A 45 -3.17 -5.87 5.98
N LEU A 46 -2.23 -4.92 5.88
CA LEU A 46 -1.67 -4.23 7.05
C LEU A 46 -2.76 -3.51 7.85
N GLY A 47 -3.65 -2.79 7.17
CA GLY A 47 -4.78 -2.11 7.81
C GLY A 47 -5.76 -3.07 8.48
N VAL A 48 -6.00 -4.25 7.90
CA VAL A 48 -6.82 -5.31 8.53
C VAL A 48 -6.13 -5.84 9.79
N LEU A 49 -4.81 -6.06 9.73
CA LEU A 49 -4.04 -6.52 10.88
C LEU A 49 -4.08 -5.49 12.02
N GLU A 50 -3.93 -4.21 11.70
CA GLU A 50 -3.89 -3.10 12.67
C GLU A 50 -5.26 -2.82 13.29
N HIS A 51 -6.29 -2.72 12.45
CA HIS A 51 -7.61 -2.24 12.90
C HIS A 51 -8.62 -3.36 13.16
N GLY A 52 -8.32 -4.58 12.75
CA GLY A 52 -9.28 -5.70 12.85
C GLY A 52 -10.57 -5.47 12.05
N SER A 53 -10.54 -4.61 11.03
CA SER A 53 -11.72 -4.17 10.27
C SER A 53 -11.38 -3.82 8.83
N LEU A 54 -12.02 -4.50 7.88
CA LEU A 54 -11.86 -4.19 6.46
C LEU A 54 -12.34 -2.77 6.12
N LEU A 55 -13.42 -2.32 6.75
CA LEU A 55 -13.96 -0.98 6.52
C LEU A 55 -12.94 0.10 6.92
N ARG A 56 -12.32 -0.05 8.09
CA ARG A 56 -11.30 0.89 8.57
C ARG A 56 -10.04 0.84 7.69
N ALA A 57 -9.58 -0.36 7.35
CA ALA A 57 -8.45 -0.56 6.47
C ALA A 57 -8.66 0.08 5.08
N ALA A 58 -9.84 -0.14 4.47
CA ALA A 58 -10.20 0.46 3.20
C ALA A 58 -10.22 1.99 3.27
N LYS A 59 -10.86 2.56 4.30
CA LYS A 59 -10.89 4.03 4.51
C LYS A 59 -9.50 4.63 4.65
N GLN A 60 -8.60 3.95 5.36
CA GLN A 60 -7.23 4.41 5.57
C GLN A 60 -6.47 4.59 4.26
N ILE A 61 -6.70 3.71 3.29
CA ILE A 61 -6.04 3.75 1.98
C ILE A 61 -6.85 4.46 0.88
N GLY A 62 -8.01 5.01 1.23
CA GLY A 62 -8.87 5.74 0.29
C GLY A 62 -9.73 4.85 -0.60
N TRP A 63 -9.94 3.59 -0.24
CA TRP A 63 -10.79 2.66 -0.98
C TRP A 63 -12.21 2.60 -0.42
N SER A 64 -13.19 2.35 -1.30
CA SER A 64 -14.52 1.97 -0.85
C SER A 64 -14.49 0.56 -0.26
N TYR A 65 -15.41 0.27 0.67
CA TYR A 65 -15.56 -1.08 1.23
C TYR A 65 -15.80 -2.14 0.14
N ARG A 66 -16.64 -1.81 -0.85
CA ARG A 66 -16.96 -2.70 -1.97
C ARG A 66 -15.71 -3.02 -2.79
N HIS A 67 -14.88 -2.03 -3.08
CA HIS A 67 -13.62 -2.23 -3.81
C HIS A 67 -12.66 -3.12 -3.01
N ALA A 68 -12.47 -2.82 -1.73
CA ALA A 68 -11.60 -3.61 -0.86
C ALA A 68 -12.06 -5.07 -0.73
N TRP A 69 -13.37 -5.29 -0.61
CA TRP A 69 -13.95 -6.63 -0.56
C TRP A 69 -13.74 -7.39 -1.88
N GLY A 70 -14.05 -6.78 -3.03
CA GLY A 70 -13.82 -7.36 -4.34
C GLY A 70 -12.35 -7.73 -4.55
N TYR A 71 -11.44 -6.82 -4.23
CA TYR A 71 -10.00 -7.06 -4.31
C TYR A 71 -9.56 -8.28 -3.50
N LEU A 72 -10.03 -8.40 -2.24
CA LEU A 72 -9.71 -9.58 -1.41
C LEU A 72 -10.23 -10.87 -2.03
N LYS A 73 -11.45 -10.86 -2.57
CA LYS A 73 -12.03 -12.05 -3.20
C LYS A 73 -11.29 -12.49 -4.45
N GLU A 74 -10.84 -11.54 -5.26
CA GLU A 74 -10.00 -11.82 -6.43
C GLU A 74 -8.63 -12.38 -6.01
N ALA A 75 -7.99 -11.79 -5.01
CA ALA A 75 -6.73 -12.26 -4.47
C ALA A 75 -6.85 -13.68 -3.87
N GLU A 76 -7.86 -13.94 -3.07
CA GLU A 76 -8.17 -15.26 -2.49
C GLU A 76 -8.42 -16.30 -3.59
N SER A 77 -9.17 -15.94 -4.63
CA SER A 77 -9.42 -16.81 -5.79
C SER A 77 -8.13 -17.13 -6.57
N ALA A 78 -7.28 -16.13 -6.80
CA ALA A 78 -6.00 -16.32 -7.48
C ALA A 78 -5.03 -17.19 -6.66
N LEU A 79 -5.02 -17.02 -5.35
CA LEU A 79 -4.18 -17.78 -4.44
C LEU A 79 -4.73 -19.19 -4.16
N GLY A 80 -6.05 -19.38 -4.27
CA GLY A 80 -6.74 -20.64 -3.92
C GLY A 80 -6.87 -20.85 -2.40
N ALA A 81 -6.72 -19.79 -1.60
CA ALA A 81 -6.83 -19.85 -0.15
C ALA A 81 -7.34 -18.53 0.44
N PRO A 82 -8.09 -18.54 1.55
CA PRO A 82 -8.56 -17.32 2.18
C PRO A 82 -7.40 -16.55 2.82
N LEU A 83 -7.38 -15.24 2.60
CA LEU A 83 -6.43 -14.30 3.21
C LEU A 83 -6.97 -13.72 4.51
N THR A 84 -8.29 -13.66 4.63
CA THR A 84 -8.98 -13.08 5.76
C THR A 84 -10.07 -13.99 6.29
N THR A 85 -10.39 -13.82 7.58
CA THR A 85 -11.46 -14.54 8.27
C THR A 85 -12.28 -13.58 9.13
N PRO A 86 -13.61 -13.77 9.23
CA PRO A 86 -14.40 -13.00 10.15
C PRO A 86 -13.96 -13.21 11.59
N ARG A 87 -13.90 -12.13 12.38
CA ARG A 87 -13.79 -12.23 13.84
C ARG A 87 -15.18 -12.39 14.45
N PRO A 88 -15.36 -13.31 15.40
CA PRO A 88 -16.62 -13.41 16.13
C PRO A 88 -16.84 -12.13 16.94
N GLY A 89 -18.11 -11.64 16.97
CA GLY A 89 -18.51 -10.45 17.71
C GLY A 89 -19.95 -10.06 17.38
N ARG A 90 -20.56 -9.25 18.23
CA ARG A 90 -21.91 -8.69 18.04
C ARG A 90 -21.82 -7.22 17.63
N GLY A 91 -22.63 -6.80 16.65
CA GLY A 91 -22.72 -5.40 16.22
C GLY A 91 -21.37 -4.83 15.75
N ALA A 92 -20.94 -3.73 16.33
CA ALA A 92 -19.69 -3.04 16.00
C ALA A 92 -18.42 -3.85 16.35
N SER A 93 -18.55 -4.92 17.16
CA SER A 93 -17.44 -5.83 17.50
C SER A 93 -17.17 -6.87 16.42
N ARG A 94 -17.99 -6.95 15.37
CA ARG A 94 -17.68 -7.77 14.21
C ARG A 94 -16.46 -7.23 13.50
N GLY A 95 -15.44 -8.04 13.44
CA GLY A 95 -14.17 -7.67 12.84
C GLY A 95 -13.76 -8.63 11.74
N MET A 96 -12.55 -8.39 11.28
CA MET A 96 -11.86 -9.22 10.32
C MET A 96 -10.42 -9.44 10.82
N ALA A 97 -9.90 -10.63 10.64
CA ALA A 97 -8.52 -10.95 10.94
C ALA A 97 -7.85 -11.56 9.72
N LEU A 98 -6.53 -11.53 9.68
CA LEU A 98 -5.78 -12.30 8.70
C LEU A 98 -5.80 -13.79 9.08
N THR A 99 -5.92 -14.64 8.08
CA THR A 99 -5.63 -16.07 8.21
C THR A 99 -4.12 -16.27 8.31
N GLU A 100 -3.67 -17.50 8.58
CA GLU A 100 -2.25 -17.84 8.50
C GLU A 100 -1.69 -17.57 7.09
N THR A 101 -2.42 -17.97 6.06
CA THR A 101 -2.06 -17.65 4.66
C THR A 101 -1.96 -16.14 4.43
N GLY A 102 -2.90 -15.35 4.96
CA GLY A 102 -2.86 -13.89 4.88
C GLY A 102 -1.63 -13.29 5.54
N ARG A 103 -1.20 -13.83 6.68
CA ARG A 103 0.04 -13.42 7.37
C ARG A 103 1.27 -13.74 6.56
N LEU A 104 1.38 -14.95 6.02
CA LEU A 104 2.50 -15.37 5.19
C LEU A 104 2.62 -14.52 3.92
N VAL A 105 1.51 -14.23 3.23
CA VAL A 105 1.50 -13.33 2.07
C VAL A 105 2.00 -11.93 2.46
N LEU A 106 1.52 -11.41 3.57
CA LEU A 106 1.94 -10.10 4.09
C LEU A 106 3.45 -10.07 4.39
N GLU A 107 3.96 -11.07 5.10
CA GLU A 107 5.37 -11.19 5.47
C GLU A 107 6.27 -11.28 4.23
N GLN A 108 5.89 -12.08 3.24
CA GLN A 108 6.66 -12.22 2.00
C GLN A 108 6.72 -10.91 1.22
N LEU A 109 5.62 -10.16 1.12
CA LEU A 109 5.58 -8.87 0.43
C LEU A 109 6.39 -7.80 1.17
N VAL A 110 6.30 -7.76 2.50
CA VAL A 110 7.08 -6.83 3.33
C VAL A 110 8.57 -7.15 3.20
N ALA A 111 8.96 -8.42 3.28
CA ALA A 111 10.35 -8.83 3.14
C ALA A 111 10.91 -8.49 1.74
N ALA A 112 10.15 -8.73 0.68
CA ALA A 112 10.53 -8.36 -0.69
C ALA A 112 10.69 -6.84 -0.83
N ARG A 113 9.76 -6.07 -0.28
CA ARG A 113 9.81 -4.61 -0.28
C ARG A 113 11.06 -4.07 0.40
N ASN A 114 11.34 -4.57 1.60
CA ASN A 114 12.51 -4.14 2.38
C ASN A 114 13.82 -4.42 1.63
N ARG A 115 13.95 -5.60 1.00
CA ARG A 115 15.16 -5.92 0.19
C ARG A 115 15.34 -4.96 -0.98
N ILE A 116 14.26 -4.54 -1.62
CA ILE A 116 14.32 -3.59 -2.73
C ILE A 116 14.66 -2.20 -2.21
N ASP A 117 14.05 -1.77 -1.12
CA ASP A 117 14.32 -0.47 -0.50
C ASP A 117 15.77 -0.38 0.00
N ASP A 118 16.33 -1.46 0.53
CA ASP A 118 17.75 -1.56 0.92
C ASP A 118 18.70 -1.46 -0.29
N ALA A 119 18.29 -2.02 -1.44
CA ALA A 119 19.12 -2.06 -2.64
C ALA A 119 19.09 -0.75 -3.47
N VAL A 120 17.96 -0.05 -3.50
CA VAL A 120 17.71 1.13 -4.36
C VAL A 120 17.39 2.39 -3.60
N GLY A 121 17.35 2.33 -2.29
CA GLY A 121 16.83 3.38 -1.41
C GLY A 121 15.31 3.33 -1.27
N PRO A 122 14.74 4.10 -0.33
CA PRO A 122 13.30 4.02 -0.01
C PRO A 122 12.45 4.33 -1.22
N SER A 123 11.70 3.32 -1.66
CA SER A 123 10.84 3.37 -2.84
C SER A 123 9.48 3.96 -2.52
N GLY A 124 9.41 5.27 -2.46
CA GLY A 124 8.17 6.02 -2.30
C GLY A 124 7.75 6.25 -0.84
N PRO A 125 6.57 6.84 -0.63
CA PRO A 125 6.15 7.28 0.70
C PRO A 125 6.00 6.10 1.66
N THR A 126 6.51 6.26 2.86
CA THR A 126 6.31 5.34 3.97
C THR A 126 4.81 5.19 4.30
N PRO A 127 4.38 4.14 5.03
CA PRO A 127 3.00 4.03 5.50
C PRO A 127 2.50 5.29 6.21
N SER A 128 3.37 6.00 6.93
CA SER A 128 3.09 7.29 7.57
C SER A 128 2.80 8.41 6.57
N ASP A 129 3.51 8.45 5.45
CA ASP A 129 3.32 9.45 4.39
C ASP A 129 2.00 9.24 3.64
N ILE A 130 1.56 7.99 3.54
CA ILE A 130 0.31 7.60 2.89
C ILE A 130 -0.88 8.03 3.74
N ALA A 131 -0.81 7.83 5.06
CA ALA A 131 -1.81 8.31 6.00
C ALA A 131 -1.92 9.85 5.99
N ALA A 132 -0.82 10.56 5.79
CA ALA A 132 -0.80 12.01 5.65
C ALA A 132 -1.39 12.50 4.31
N ARG A 133 -1.15 11.77 3.21
CA ARG A 133 -1.72 12.09 1.88
C ARG A 133 -3.22 11.80 1.80
N GLY A 134 -3.70 10.72 2.42
CA GLY A 134 -5.13 10.41 2.51
C GLY A 134 -5.93 11.54 3.17
N ARG A 135 -5.39 12.11 4.23
CA ARG A 135 -5.98 13.28 4.92
C ARG A 135 -6.03 14.55 4.06
N ARG A 136 -5.03 14.77 3.20
CA ARG A 136 -5.01 15.93 2.27
C ARG A 136 -6.00 15.75 1.11
N HIS A 137 -6.20 14.53 0.63
CA HIS A 137 -7.14 14.27 -0.46
C HIS A 137 -8.59 14.38 0.01
N GLN A 138 -8.90 13.96 1.23
CA GLN A 138 -10.22 14.15 1.84
C GLN A 138 -10.56 15.63 2.07
N ARG A 139 -9.59 16.47 2.48
CA ARG A 139 -9.81 17.92 2.61
C ARG A 139 -10.12 18.57 1.25
N ARG A 140 -9.40 18.21 0.19
CA ARG A 140 -9.65 18.76 -1.16
C ARG A 140 -10.96 18.26 -1.79
N ALA A 141 -11.41 17.04 -1.47
CA ALA A 141 -12.69 16.51 -1.94
C ALA A 141 -13.88 17.19 -1.24
N SER A 142 -13.76 17.52 0.04
CA SER A 142 -14.79 18.26 0.78
C SER A 142 -14.89 19.74 0.38
N GLU A 143 -13.82 20.34 -0.12
CA GLU A 143 -13.79 21.73 -0.61
C GLU A 143 -14.29 21.88 -2.05
N ARG A 144 -14.44 20.79 -2.82
CA ARG A 144 -14.85 20.80 -4.23
C ARG A 144 -16.29 20.39 -4.51
N THR A 145 -17.17 20.36 -3.51
CA THR A 145 -18.59 20.17 -3.76
C THR A 145 -19.25 21.54 -3.91
N PRO A 146 -19.49 22.05 -5.14
CA PRO A 146 -20.44 23.14 -5.33
C PRO A 146 -21.80 22.54 -5.02
N ARG A 147 -22.50 23.11 -4.08
CA ARG A 147 -23.94 22.89 -3.92
C ARG A 147 -24.62 23.34 -5.22
N GLY A 148 -24.74 22.44 -6.17
CA GLY A 148 -25.61 22.60 -7.31
C GLY A 148 -27.05 22.50 -6.84
N ASP A 149 -27.70 23.65 -6.77
CA ASP A 149 -29.15 23.77 -6.55
C ASP A 149 -29.88 23.18 -7.76
N TRP A 150 -30.35 21.92 -7.62
CA TRP A 150 -31.14 21.22 -8.63
C TRP A 150 -32.63 21.55 -8.55
N ARG A 151 -33.05 22.56 -7.72
CA ARG A 151 -34.45 22.83 -7.42
C ARG A 151 -35.14 23.85 -8.32
N THR A 152 -34.59 24.31 -9.43
CA THR A 152 -35.34 25.19 -10.34
C THR A 152 -35.12 24.84 -11.81
N ARG A 153 -35.85 23.85 -12.31
CA ARG A 153 -36.37 23.88 -13.69
C ARG A 153 -37.71 23.14 -13.72
N ARG A 154 -38.78 23.92 -13.66
CA ARG A 154 -40.04 23.57 -14.29
C ARG A 154 -39.98 23.92 -15.77
#